data_aff9934e86708e074ba0eb5f5511cd69
#
_entry.id   aff9934e86708e074ba0eb5f5511cd69
#
_cell.length_a   1.000
_cell.length_b   1.000
_cell.length_c   1.000
_cell.angle_alpha   90.00
_cell.angle_beta   90.00
_cell.angle_gamma   90.00
#
_symmetry.space_group_name_H-M   'P 1'
#
loop_
_entity.id
_entity.type
_entity.pdbx_description
1 polymer ?
#
loop_
_entity_poly.entity_id
_entity_poly.type
_entity_poly.pdbx_seq_one_letter_code
_entity_poly.pdbx_strand_id
1 'polypeptide(L)'
;MGNTGRDPGGVQSVDRAISVLEILARRGEAGVSDVAAEIDVHKSTAFRLLGALETRGLVEQAGDRGKYRLGVGLIPLAGAVSDRLDVTRQGRQVCERLAAELGETVNMAVLQEQWAVNVDQARGPSAVSAHNWVGQLTPLHCTSSGKVLLAFSEPGRPVPPLRRFTARTVTDAAVLQAELAAVRATGIGRTYEEYEVGLNGVAAPVRDRYGAVVAALSVSGPAYRLTPERMDEIGPALRAGAAEISRRMGFRTEGSVSA
;
A
#
# COMPACT_ATOMS: atom_id res chain seq x y z
N MET A 1 13.71 -31.72 -17.69
CA MET A 1 12.37 -32.27 -17.38
C MET A 1 12.08 -31.95 -15.94
N GLY A 2 11.23 -30.99 -15.67
CA GLY A 2 10.84 -30.52 -14.34
C GLY A 2 9.56 -29.72 -14.53
N ASN A 3 8.43 -30.39 -14.46
CA ASN A 3 7.08 -29.88 -14.57
C ASN A 3 6.79 -29.02 -13.33
N THR A 4 6.76 -27.69 -13.46
CA THR A 4 6.25 -26.79 -12.44
C THR A 4 4.73 -26.86 -12.48
N GLY A 5 4.17 -27.59 -11.50
CA GLY A 5 2.75 -27.83 -11.34
C GLY A 5 1.94 -26.55 -11.28
N ARG A 6 1.10 -26.34 -12.26
CA ARG A 6 -0.11 -25.50 -12.14
C ARG A 6 -1.02 -26.21 -11.14
N ASP A 7 -1.43 -25.48 -10.13
CA ASP A 7 -2.42 -25.92 -9.16
C ASP A 7 -3.75 -26.22 -9.88
N PRO A 8 -4.28 -27.46 -9.87
CA PRO A 8 -5.43 -27.86 -10.69
C PRO A 8 -6.78 -27.62 -10.00
N GLY A 9 -6.95 -26.51 -9.25
CA GLY A 9 -8.16 -26.22 -8.48
C GLY A 9 -8.85 -24.88 -8.73
N GLY A 10 -8.25 -23.97 -9.48
CA GLY A 10 -8.84 -22.65 -9.77
C GLY A 10 -9.93 -22.73 -10.83
N VAL A 11 -11.11 -22.12 -10.59
CA VAL A 11 -12.14 -21.95 -11.62
C VAL A 11 -11.66 -20.87 -12.58
N GLN A 12 -11.14 -21.24 -13.73
CA GLN A 12 -10.52 -20.37 -14.74
C GLN A 12 -11.32 -19.10 -15.06
N SER A 13 -12.65 -19.17 -15.01
CA SER A 13 -13.51 -18.00 -15.22
C SER A 13 -13.44 -16.99 -14.07
N VAL A 14 -13.21 -17.46 -12.83
CA VAL A 14 -13.05 -16.60 -11.65
C VAL A 14 -11.70 -15.90 -11.70
N ASP A 15 -10.62 -16.62 -12.00
CA ASP A 15 -9.29 -16.04 -12.13
C ASP A 15 -9.26 -14.98 -13.22
N ARG A 16 -9.87 -15.24 -14.37
CA ARG A 16 -10.00 -14.28 -15.46
C ARG A 16 -10.81 -13.04 -15.07
N ALA A 17 -11.91 -13.21 -14.31
CA ALA A 17 -12.72 -12.09 -13.83
C ALA A 17 -11.93 -11.20 -12.86
N ILE A 18 -11.14 -11.80 -11.97
CA ILE A 18 -10.24 -11.08 -11.07
C ILE A 18 -9.18 -10.32 -11.87
N SER A 19 -8.54 -10.96 -12.85
CA SER A 19 -7.54 -10.31 -13.73
C SER A 19 -8.13 -9.11 -14.47
N VAL A 20 -9.40 -9.17 -14.91
CA VAL A 20 -10.08 -8.01 -15.51
C VAL A 20 -10.15 -6.83 -14.54
N LEU A 21 -10.53 -7.07 -13.28
CA LEU A 21 -10.59 -6.02 -12.27
C LEU A 21 -9.21 -5.41 -11.99
N GLU A 22 -8.16 -6.24 -11.91
CA GLU A 22 -6.78 -5.79 -11.72
C GLU A 22 -6.26 -4.94 -12.90
N ILE A 23 -6.60 -5.33 -14.13
CA ILE A 23 -6.26 -4.55 -15.34
C ILE A 23 -6.90 -3.17 -15.28
N LEU A 24 -8.19 -3.11 -14.98
CA LEU A 24 -8.92 -1.85 -14.88
C LEU A 24 -8.41 -0.98 -13.72
N ALA A 25 -8.03 -1.60 -12.60
CA ALA A 25 -7.41 -0.89 -11.48
C ALA A 25 -6.08 -0.21 -11.87
N ARG A 26 -5.22 -0.91 -12.64
CA ARG A 26 -3.92 -0.37 -13.09
C ARG A 26 -4.05 0.71 -14.16
N ARG A 27 -4.95 0.51 -15.12
CA ARG A 27 -5.07 1.38 -16.30
C ARG A 27 -6.03 2.54 -16.11
N GLY A 28 -6.86 2.51 -15.06
CA GLY A 28 -8.01 3.41 -14.89
C GLY A 28 -9.17 3.04 -15.79
N GLU A 29 -8.91 2.85 -17.08
CA GLU A 29 -9.90 2.39 -18.07
C GLU A 29 -9.25 1.52 -19.17
N ALA A 30 -10.02 0.58 -19.75
CA ALA A 30 -9.57 -0.25 -20.85
C ALA A 30 -10.72 -0.67 -21.76
N GLY A 31 -10.44 -0.85 -23.07
CA GLY A 31 -11.37 -1.43 -24.04
C GLY A 31 -11.43 -2.95 -23.97
N VAL A 32 -12.50 -3.54 -24.52
CA VAL A 32 -12.66 -5.01 -24.61
C VAL A 32 -11.45 -5.68 -25.26
N SER A 33 -10.88 -5.05 -26.29
CA SER A 33 -9.73 -5.60 -27.03
C SER A 33 -8.46 -5.61 -26.18
N ASP A 34 -8.24 -4.56 -25.38
CA ASP A 34 -7.07 -4.45 -24.49
C ASP A 34 -7.14 -5.50 -23.39
N VAL A 35 -8.31 -5.63 -22.76
CA VAL A 35 -8.58 -6.66 -21.76
C VAL A 35 -8.37 -8.05 -22.33
N ALA A 36 -8.95 -8.35 -23.52
CA ALA A 36 -8.85 -9.64 -24.19
C ALA A 36 -7.39 -10.04 -24.45
N ALA A 37 -6.59 -9.10 -24.94
CA ALA A 37 -5.16 -9.30 -25.21
C ALA A 37 -4.36 -9.58 -23.92
N GLU A 38 -4.66 -8.87 -22.83
CA GLU A 38 -3.90 -8.99 -21.59
C GLU A 38 -4.20 -10.26 -20.79
N ILE A 39 -5.43 -10.78 -20.86
CA ILE A 39 -5.81 -12.05 -20.22
C ILE A 39 -5.76 -13.27 -21.18
N ASP A 40 -5.22 -13.07 -22.40
CA ASP A 40 -5.06 -14.08 -23.44
C ASP A 40 -6.37 -14.87 -23.73
N VAL A 41 -7.42 -14.13 -24.16
CA VAL A 41 -8.70 -14.70 -24.54
C VAL A 41 -9.28 -14.05 -25.79
N HIS A 42 -10.28 -14.69 -26.42
CA HIS A 42 -11.06 -14.05 -27.48
C HIS A 42 -11.86 -12.84 -26.95
N LYS A 43 -12.05 -11.83 -27.79
CA LYS A 43 -12.85 -10.62 -27.47
C LYS A 43 -14.24 -10.94 -26.94
N SER A 44 -14.89 -11.97 -27.49
CA SER A 44 -16.21 -12.42 -27.03
C SER A 44 -16.19 -12.94 -25.59
N THR A 45 -15.09 -13.58 -25.16
CA THR A 45 -14.92 -14.03 -23.76
C THR A 45 -14.69 -12.84 -22.84
N ALA A 46 -13.81 -11.90 -23.20
CA ALA A 46 -13.58 -10.68 -22.42
C ALA A 46 -14.88 -9.85 -22.31
N PHE A 47 -15.64 -9.71 -23.40
CA PHE A 47 -16.93 -9.02 -23.38
C PHE A 47 -17.93 -9.65 -22.42
N ARG A 48 -18.03 -11.00 -22.40
CA ARG A 48 -18.90 -11.73 -21.46
C ARG A 48 -18.48 -11.55 -20.01
N LEU A 49 -17.16 -11.56 -19.72
CA LEU A 49 -16.64 -11.31 -18.38
C LEU A 49 -16.95 -9.88 -17.92
N LEU A 50 -16.68 -8.89 -18.76
CA LEU A 50 -17.01 -7.49 -18.48
C LEU A 50 -18.52 -7.30 -18.23
N GLY A 51 -19.38 -7.88 -19.05
CA GLY A 51 -20.84 -7.83 -18.86
C GLY A 51 -21.31 -8.49 -17.57
N ALA A 52 -20.70 -9.63 -17.18
CA ALA A 52 -21.00 -10.28 -15.90
C ALA A 52 -20.58 -9.41 -14.70
N LEU A 53 -19.44 -8.75 -14.77
CA LEU A 53 -18.94 -7.84 -13.73
C LEU A 53 -19.79 -6.54 -13.70
N GLU A 54 -20.21 -6.02 -14.85
CA GLU A 54 -21.07 -4.86 -15.00
C GLU A 54 -22.45 -5.10 -14.36
N THR A 55 -23.05 -6.27 -14.60
CA THR A 55 -24.32 -6.68 -13.96
C THR A 55 -24.26 -6.64 -12.43
N ARG A 56 -23.09 -6.82 -11.86
CA ARG A 56 -22.83 -6.75 -10.41
C ARG A 56 -22.35 -5.38 -9.96
N GLY A 57 -22.24 -4.39 -10.86
CA GLY A 57 -21.74 -3.05 -10.58
C GLY A 57 -20.25 -2.99 -10.25
N LEU A 58 -19.50 -4.10 -10.43
CA LEU A 58 -18.05 -4.16 -10.16
C LEU A 58 -17.24 -3.46 -11.25
N VAL A 59 -17.81 -3.36 -12.45
CA VAL A 59 -17.28 -2.65 -13.61
C VAL A 59 -18.41 -1.79 -14.18
N GLU A 60 -18.09 -0.67 -14.78
CA GLU A 60 -19.03 0.20 -15.48
C GLU A 60 -18.43 0.69 -16.81
N GLN A 61 -19.28 1.04 -17.78
CA GLN A 61 -18.81 1.66 -19.01
C GLN A 61 -18.35 3.10 -18.72
N ALA A 62 -17.14 3.45 -19.15
CA ALA A 62 -16.68 4.83 -19.20
C ALA A 62 -17.41 5.58 -20.34
N GLY A 63 -17.55 6.90 -20.20
CA GLY A 63 -18.34 7.71 -21.13
C GLY A 63 -17.99 7.56 -22.63
N ASP A 64 -16.77 7.12 -22.95
CA ASP A 64 -16.35 6.76 -24.30
C ASP A 64 -16.82 5.35 -24.67
N ARG A 65 -17.42 5.20 -25.86
CA ARG A 65 -17.97 3.94 -26.35
C ARG A 65 -16.94 2.81 -26.32
N GLY A 66 -17.24 1.74 -25.58
CA GLY A 66 -16.46 0.50 -25.59
C GLY A 66 -15.31 0.44 -24.58
N LYS A 67 -15.13 1.43 -23.74
CA LYS A 67 -14.21 1.38 -22.60
C LYS A 67 -14.95 1.07 -21.30
N TYR A 68 -14.27 0.39 -20.40
CA TYR A 68 -14.74 0.00 -19.08
C TYR A 68 -13.79 0.52 -18.00
N ARG A 69 -14.31 0.79 -16.82
CA ARG A 69 -13.57 1.14 -15.61
C ARG A 69 -14.14 0.40 -14.40
N LEU A 70 -13.45 0.47 -13.27
CA LEU A 70 -13.99 -0.09 -12.02
C LEU A 70 -15.28 0.63 -11.63
N GLY A 71 -16.30 -0.15 -11.25
CA GLY A 71 -17.61 0.34 -10.85
C GLY A 71 -17.73 0.57 -9.34
N VAL A 72 -18.70 1.39 -8.95
CA VAL A 72 -18.98 1.74 -7.55
C VAL A 72 -19.40 0.55 -6.67
N GLY A 73 -19.82 -0.56 -7.26
CA GLY A 73 -20.14 -1.81 -6.53
C GLY A 73 -18.96 -2.43 -5.78
N LEU A 74 -17.71 -1.99 -6.08
CA LEU A 74 -16.53 -2.39 -5.31
C LEU A 74 -16.44 -1.67 -3.96
N ILE A 75 -17.06 -0.49 -3.79
CA ILE A 75 -16.97 0.29 -2.55
C ILE A 75 -17.51 -0.48 -1.33
N PRO A 76 -18.71 -1.12 -1.39
CA PRO A 76 -19.21 -1.90 -0.26
C PRO A 76 -18.31 -3.09 0.09
N LEU A 77 -17.70 -3.74 -0.92
CA LEU A 77 -16.78 -4.86 -0.69
C LEU A 77 -15.49 -4.39 0.00
N ALA A 78 -14.92 -3.29 -0.48
CA ALA A 78 -13.76 -2.65 0.15
C ALA A 78 -14.09 -2.16 1.56
N GLY A 79 -15.27 -1.55 1.78
CA GLY A 79 -15.77 -1.11 3.07
C GLY A 79 -15.84 -2.25 4.09
N ALA A 80 -16.39 -3.39 3.70
CA ALA A 80 -16.47 -4.57 4.57
C ALA A 80 -15.09 -5.11 4.99
N VAL A 81 -14.05 -4.91 4.18
CA VAL A 81 -12.65 -5.22 4.54
C VAL A 81 -12.10 -4.15 5.48
N SER A 82 -12.30 -2.87 5.14
CA SER A 82 -11.83 -1.74 5.95
C SER A 82 -12.41 -1.74 7.36
N ASP A 83 -13.69 -2.12 7.51
CA ASP A 83 -14.34 -2.25 8.82
C ASP A 83 -13.72 -3.34 9.71
N ARG A 84 -13.13 -4.38 9.10
CA ARG A 84 -12.37 -5.43 9.80
C ARG A 84 -10.94 -5.00 10.14
N LEU A 85 -10.37 -4.04 9.41
CA LEU A 85 -9.06 -3.48 9.68
C LEU A 85 -9.19 -2.45 10.81
N ASP A 86 -9.14 -2.96 12.05
CA ASP A 86 -9.25 -2.13 13.26
C ASP A 86 -8.25 -0.95 13.22
N VAL A 87 -7.08 -1.15 12.61
CA VAL A 87 -6.04 -0.12 12.45
C VAL A 87 -6.51 1.07 11.61
N THR A 88 -7.29 0.88 10.54
CA THR A 88 -7.83 1.96 9.72
C THR A 88 -8.81 2.81 10.52
N ARG A 89 -9.74 2.18 11.21
CA ARG A 89 -10.72 2.86 12.07
C ARG A 89 -10.05 3.64 13.21
N GLN A 90 -9.05 3.03 13.87
CA GLN A 90 -8.32 3.65 14.97
C GLN A 90 -7.37 4.77 14.50
N GLY A 91 -6.86 4.67 13.28
CA GLY A 91 -5.86 5.59 12.73
C GLY A 91 -6.40 6.78 11.98
N ARG A 92 -7.61 6.74 11.46
CA ARG A 92 -8.17 7.75 10.54
C ARG A 92 -8.00 9.19 11.03
N GLN A 93 -8.44 9.48 12.25
CA GLN A 93 -8.33 10.83 12.83
C GLN A 93 -6.86 11.28 13.02
N VAL A 94 -5.97 10.34 13.36
CA VAL A 94 -4.53 10.63 13.51
C VAL A 94 -3.93 10.97 12.15
N CYS A 95 -4.27 10.22 11.10
CA CYS A 95 -3.83 10.50 9.73
C CYS A 95 -4.29 11.88 9.26
N GLU A 96 -5.57 12.22 9.47
CA GLU A 96 -6.14 13.53 9.08
C GLU A 96 -5.47 14.69 9.82
N ARG A 97 -5.28 14.56 11.13
CA ARG A 97 -4.59 15.56 11.95
C ARG A 97 -3.14 15.76 11.48
N LEU A 98 -2.37 14.68 11.34
CA LEU A 98 -0.98 14.77 10.88
C LEU A 98 -0.88 15.34 9.48
N ALA A 99 -1.77 14.98 8.56
CA ALA A 99 -1.78 15.52 7.21
C ALA A 99 -2.00 17.05 7.22
N ALA A 100 -2.91 17.54 8.06
CA ALA A 100 -3.16 18.99 8.24
C ALA A 100 -1.96 19.70 8.86
N GLU A 101 -1.37 19.13 9.93
CA GLU A 101 -0.23 19.73 10.66
C GLU A 101 1.06 19.75 9.82
N LEU A 102 1.34 18.66 9.09
CA LEU A 102 2.60 18.50 8.35
C LEU A 102 2.54 19.08 6.94
N GLY A 103 1.33 19.28 6.40
CA GLY A 103 1.10 19.77 5.05
C GLY A 103 1.29 18.73 3.94
N GLU A 104 1.62 17.48 4.29
CA GLU A 104 1.97 16.40 3.37
C GLU A 104 0.92 15.28 3.36
N THR A 105 1.06 14.34 2.44
CA THR A 105 0.20 13.15 2.41
C THR A 105 0.61 12.15 3.49
N VAL A 106 -0.35 11.75 4.31
CA VAL A 106 -0.18 10.71 5.33
C VAL A 106 -0.89 9.45 4.86
N ASN A 107 -0.19 8.32 4.89
CA ASN A 107 -0.73 7.03 4.47
C ASN A 107 -0.60 6.02 5.61
N MET A 108 -1.51 5.02 5.59
CA MET A 108 -1.40 3.83 6.40
C MET A 108 -1.31 2.62 5.50
N ALA A 109 -0.29 1.79 5.72
CA ALA A 109 -0.07 0.59 4.94
C ALA A 109 0.03 -0.65 5.83
N VAL A 110 -0.49 -1.77 5.34
CA VAL A 110 -0.38 -3.10 5.97
C VAL A 110 0.45 -4.03 5.11
N LEU A 111 1.02 -5.07 5.73
CA LEU A 111 1.77 -6.09 5.02
C LEU A 111 0.81 -7.14 4.46
N GLN A 112 0.84 -7.35 3.16
CA GLN A 112 0.15 -8.44 2.48
C GLN A 112 1.13 -9.19 1.59
N GLU A 113 1.41 -10.44 1.93
CA GLU A 113 2.43 -11.24 1.22
C GLU A 113 3.75 -10.47 1.06
N GLN A 114 4.14 -10.17 -0.17
CA GLN A 114 5.40 -9.47 -0.48
C GLN A 114 5.22 -7.96 -0.77
N TRP A 115 4.07 -7.39 -0.43
CA TRP A 115 3.69 -6.01 -0.75
C TRP A 115 3.27 -5.23 0.50
N ALA A 116 3.51 -3.94 0.48
CA ALA A 116 2.83 -3.00 1.35
C ALA A 116 1.57 -2.50 0.64
N VAL A 117 0.40 -2.72 1.26
CA VAL A 117 -0.90 -2.28 0.74
C VAL A 117 -1.32 -1.04 1.51
N ASN A 118 -1.51 0.06 0.80
CA ASN A 118 -2.04 1.26 1.41
C ASN A 118 -3.54 1.11 1.68
N VAL A 119 -3.93 1.15 2.94
CA VAL A 119 -5.32 0.92 3.39
C VAL A 119 -6.06 2.20 3.76
N ASP A 120 -5.32 3.29 4.02
CA ASP A 120 -5.88 4.62 4.27
C ASP A 120 -4.93 5.72 3.80
N GLN A 121 -5.50 6.88 3.45
CA GLN A 121 -4.78 8.07 3.02
C GLN A 121 -5.50 9.34 3.51
N ALA A 122 -4.75 10.24 4.13
CA ALA A 122 -5.16 11.62 4.41
C ALA A 122 -4.25 12.59 3.64
N ARG A 123 -4.84 13.61 3.01
CA ARG A 123 -4.10 14.59 2.21
C ARG A 123 -3.94 15.88 2.97
N GLY A 124 -2.71 16.39 3.04
CA GLY A 124 -2.43 17.72 3.53
C GLY A 124 -2.82 18.81 2.52
N PRO A 125 -2.94 20.05 2.96
CA PRO A 125 -3.32 21.20 2.12
C PRO A 125 -2.32 21.49 1.00
N SER A 126 -1.07 21.06 1.14
CA SER A 126 0.00 21.27 0.16
C SER A 126 0.15 20.11 -0.84
N ALA A 127 -0.75 19.14 -0.83
CA ALA A 127 -0.67 17.97 -1.71
C ALA A 127 -0.82 18.40 -3.19
N VAL A 128 0.30 18.57 -3.87
CA VAL A 128 0.37 18.96 -5.30
C VAL A 128 -0.01 17.80 -6.21
N SER A 129 0.11 16.54 -5.76
CA SER A 129 -0.24 15.38 -6.56
C SER A 129 -1.55 14.76 -6.09
N ALA A 130 -2.46 14.58 -7.04
CA ALA A 130 -3.73 13.89 -6.83
C ALA A 130 -3.58 12.35 -6.72
N HIS A 131 -2.35 11.84 -6.48
CA HIS A 131 -2.11 10.40 -6.47
C HIS A 131 -2.84 9.74 -5.31
N ASN A 132 -3.72 8.79 -5.65
CA ASN A 132 -4.42 7.97 -4.65
C ASN A 132 -3.64 6.67 -4.43
N TRP A 133 -3.07 6.53 -3.26
CA TRP A 133 -2.32 5.34 -2.87
C TRP A 133 -3.20 4.22 -2.33
N VAL A 134 -4.44 4.51 -1.90
CA VAL A 134 -5.33 3.50 -1.30
C VAL A 134 -5.58 2.36 -2.28
N GLY A 135 -5.37 1.13 -1.82
CA GLY A 135 -5.47 -0.10 -2.61
C GLY A 135 -4.23 -0.41 -3.44
N GLN A 136 -3.23 0.48 -3.50
CA GLN A 136 -2.01 0.21 -4.26
C GLN A 136 -1.07 -0.73 -3.52
N LEU A 137 -0.51 -1.68 -4.28
CA LEU A 137 0.53 -2.60 -3.87
C LEU A 137 1.89 -1.94 -4.13
N THR A 138 2.62 -1.62 -3.07
CA THR A 138 3.94 -1.00 -3.19
C THR A 138 5.05 -1.94 -2.73
N PRO A 139 6.25 -1.91 -3.38
CA PRO A 139 7.34 -2.78 -3.01
C PRO A 139 7.85 -2.52 -1.59
N LEU A 140 8.23 -3.59 -0.86
CA LEU A 140 8.69 -3.47 0.52
C LEU A 140 10.08 -2.84 0.65
N HIS A 141 10.99 -3.05 -0.33
CA HIS A 141 12.39 -2.67 -0.21
C HIS A 141 12.68 -1.19 -0.51
N CYS A 142 11.82 -0.50 -1.24
CA CYS A 142 12.07 0.85 -1.74
C CYS A 142 10.97 1.86 -1.39
N THR A 143 10.09 1.53 -0.43
CA THR A 143 9.12 2.46 0.16
C THR A 143 9.31 2.53 1.67
N SER A 144 9.09 3.70 2.27
CA SER A 144 9.31 3.89 3.71
C SER A 144 8.41 3.00 4.57
N SER A 145 7.12 2.90 4.22
CA SER A 145 6.18 1.96 4.85
C SER A 145 6.61 0.50 4.64
N GLY A 146 7.06 0.16 3.43
CA GLY A 146 7.55 -1.19 3.10
C GLY A 146 8.76 -1.58 3.94
N LYS A 147 9.77 -0.69 4.08
CA LYS A 147 10.95 -0.93 4.94
C LYS A 147 10.56 -1.13 6.40
N VAL A 148 9.59 -0.36 6.92
CA VAL A 148 9.08 -0.56 8.29
C VAL A 148 8.41 -1.92 8.41
N LEU A 149 7.48 -2.27 7.53
CA LEU A 149 6.80 -3.56 7.56
C LEU A 149 7.76 -4.75 7.43
N LEU A 150 8.76 -4.64 6.55
CA LEU A 150 9.77 -5.66 6.36
C LEU A 150 10.71 -5.78 7.56
N ALA A 151 11.12 -4.66 8.17
CA ALA A 151 12.00 -4.64 9.33
C ALA A 151 11.43 -5.36 10.54
N PHE A 152 10.11 -5.32 10.71
CA PHE A 152 9.40 -5.92 11.86
C PHE A 152 8.57 -7.16 11.47
N SER A 153 8.73 -7.68 10.25
CA SER A 153 8.11 -8.94 9.85
C SER A 153 8.74 -10.13 10.58
N GLU A 154 8.09 -11.29 10.51
CA GLU A 154 8.57 -12.53 11.14
C GLU A 154 10.00 -12.87 10.69
N PRO A 155 10.85 -13.36 11.61
CA PRO A 155 12.18 -13.84 11.28
C PRO A 155 12.13 -14.93 10.19
N GLY A 156 13.02 -14.81 9.19
CA GLY A 156 13.06 -15.77 8.09
C GLY A 156 12.10 -15.51 6.95
N ARG A 157 11.32 -14.44 7.00
CA ARG A 157 10.50 -14.02 5.85
C ARG A 157 11.40 -13.80 4.62
N PRO A 158 11.07 -14.42 3.47
CA PRO A 158 11.81 -14.18 2.24
C PRO A 158 11.80 -12.70 1.85
N VAL A 159 12.96 -12.16 1.55
CA VAL A 159 13.07 -10.81 0.99
C VAL A 159 12.59 -10.87 -0.46
N PRO A 160 11.63 -10.01 -0.87
CA PRO A 160 11.17 -9.97 -2.26
C PRO A 160 12.33 -9.63 -3.21
N PRO A 161 12.21 -9.94 -4.52
CA PRO A 161 13.19 -9.52 -5.50
C PRO A 161 13.41 -8.01 -5.46
N LEU A 162 14.66 -7.57 -5.34
CA LEU A 162 15.06 -6.17 -5.24
C LEU A 162 15.07 -5.51 -6.62
N ARG A 163 13.89 -5.37 -7.23
CA ARG A 163 13.72 -4.75 -8.54
C ARG A 163 14.11 -3.27 -8.47
N ARG A 164 14.87 -2.81 -9.48
CA ARG A 164 15.21 -1.39 -9.63
C ARG A 164 14.03 -0.59 -10.20
N PHE A 165 13.67 0.51 -9.55
CA PHE A 165 12.65 1.46 -9.98
C PHE A 165 13.27 2.80 -10.39
N THR A 166 14.31 3.24 -9.65
CA THR A 166 15.06 4.46 -9.93
C THR A 166 16.56 4.18 -9.84
N ALA A 167 17.38 5.18 -10.11
CA ALA A 167 18.82 5.10 -9.89
C ALA A 167 19.19 4.96 -8.39
N ARG A 168 18.28 5.38 -7.48
CA ARG A 168 18.47 5.35 -6.02
C ARG A 168 17.89 4.11 -5.36
N THR A 169 17.17 3.27 -6.07
CA THR A 169 16.62 2.02 -5.49
C THR A 169 17.72 1.14 -4.93
N VAL A 170 17.57 0.75 -3.67
CA VAL A 170 18.44 -0.24 -3.03
C VAL A 170 18.18 -1.61 -3.67
N THR A 171 19.20 -2.15 -4.35
CA THR A 171 19.14 -3.46 -5.01
C THR A 171 20.18 -4.45 -4.44
N ASP A 172 20.96 -4.03 -3.46
CA ASP A 172 21.88 -4.87 -2.71
C ASP A 172 21.23 -5.35 -1.41
N ALA A 173 21.23 -6.66 -1.19
CA ALA A 173 20.59 -7.26 -0.03
C ALA A 173 21.29 -6.89 1.29
N ALA A 174 22.61 -6.73 1.30
CA ALA A 174 23.36 -6.36 2.50
C ALA A 174 23.08 -4.91 2.90
N VAL A 175 23.00 -4.01 1.91
CA VAL A 175 22.60 -2.61 2.13
C VAL A 175 21.18 -2.54 2.70
N LEU A 176 20.22 -3.27 2.11
CA LEU A 176 18.87 -3.33 2.62
C LEU A 176 18.83 -3.85 4.06
N GLN A 177 19.57 -4.92 4.38
CA GLN A 177 19.59 -5.46 5.74
C GLN A 177 20.15 -4.47 6.76
N ALA A 178 21.17 -3.68 6.40
CA ALA A 178 21.71 -2.60 7.25
C ALA A 178 20.65 -1.52 7.50
N GLU A 179 19.92 -1.11 6.46
CA GLU A 179 18.81 -0.15 6.60
C GLU A 179 17.68 -0.70 7.47
N LEU A 180 17.28 -1.96 7.30
CA LEU A 180 16.27 -2.60 8.13
C LEU A 180 16.71 -2.70 9.60
N ALA A 181 17.99 -2.94 9.86
CA ALA A 181 18.56 -2.90 11.21
C ALA A 181 18.43 -1.49 11.82
N ALA A 182 18.74 -0.44 11.05
CA ALA A 182 18.56 0.94 11.47
C ALA A 182 17.06 1.28 11.74
N VAL A 183 16.16 0.78 10.89
CA VAL A 183 14.70 0.91 11.12
C VAL A 183 14.28 0.25 12.44
N ARG A 184 14.78 -0.95 12.74
CA ARG A 184 14.49 -1.62 14.02
C ARG A 184 15.00 -0.81 15.22
N ALA A 185 16.19 -0.25 15.11
CA ALA A 185 16.83 0.53 16.19
C ALA A 185 16.14 1.87 16.44
N THR A 186 15.74 2.59 15.36
CA THR A 186 15.19 3.96 15.45
C THR A 186 13.67 4.01 15.45
N GLY A 187 13.00 2.96 15.00
CA GLY A 187 11.55 2.97 14.73
C GLY A 187 11.17 3.86 13.55
N ILE A 188 12.12 4.23 12.67
CA ILE A 188 11.84 5.11 11.52
C ILE A 188 12.45 4.51 10.25
N GLY A 189 11.60 4.30 9.25
CA GLY A 189 12.00 3.97 7.88
C GLY A 189 11.99 5.22 6.99
N ARG A 190 13.03 5.36 6.16
CA ARG A 190 13.14 6.49 5.21
C ARG A 190 13.42 5.98 3.80
N THR A 191 12.96 6.74 2.81
CA THR A 191 13.29 6.53 1.40
C THR A 191 13.51 7.87 0.71
N TYR A 192 14.49 7.91 -0.18
CA TYR A 192 14.92 9.09 -0.90
C TYR A 192 14.88 8.81 -2.40
N GLU A 193 13.73 9.06 -3.03
CA GLU A 193 13.51 8.82 -4.45
C GLU A 193 13.79 7.37 -4.90
N GLU A 194 13.58 6.40 -4.01
CA GLU A 194 13.92 4.99 -4.30
C GLU A 194 12.84 4.27 -5.12
N TYR A 195 11.56 4.62 -4.91
CA TYR A 195 10.44 4.05 -5.65
C TYR A 195 10.08 4.89 -6.87
N GLU A 196 10.06 6.20 -6.71
CA GLU A 196 9.73 7.18 -7.74
C GLU A 196 10.65 8.39 -7.63
N VAL A 197 11.16 8.88 -8.77
CA VAL A 197 12.01 10.08 -8.84
C VAL A 197 11.19 11.28 -8.37
N GLY A 198 11.76 12.08 -7.48
CA GLY A 198 11.09 13.25 -6.91
C GLY A 198 10.16 12.95 -5.73
N LEU A 199 10.05 11.66 -5.27
CA LEU A 199 9.22 11.26 -4.14
C LEU A 199 10.08 10.78 -2.97
N ASN A 200 9.94 11.43 -1.82
CA ASN A 200 10.53 10.99 -0.55
C ASN A 200 9.46 10.49 0.41
N GLY A 201 9.86 9.66 1.36
CA GLY A 201 8.96 9.12 2.36
C GLY A 201 9.63 8.78 3.68
N VAL A 202 8.88 8.94 4.76
CA VAL A 202 9.27 8.56 6.12
C VAL A 202 8.12 7.81 6.79
N ALA A 203 8.41 6.73 7.55
CA ALA A 203 7.39 5.89 8.15
C ALA A 203 7.76 5.44 9.57
N ALA A 204 6.73 5.14 10.39
CA ALA A 204 6.85 4.60 11.73
C ALA A 204 5.92 3.39 11.93
N PRO A 205 6.29 2.39 12.79
CA PRO A 205 5.52 1.19 13.01
C PRO A 205 4.29 1.45 13.90
N VAL A 206 3.17 0.85 13.53
CA VAL A 206 1.96 0.76 14.36
C VAL A 206 1.85 -0.67 14.88
N ARG A 207 1.66 -0.80 16.22
CA ARG A 207 1.66 -2.09 16.92
C ARG A 207 0.27 -2.44 17.44
N ASP A 208 -0.02 -3.72 17.47
CA ASP A 208 -1.19 -4.26 18.14
C ASP A 208 -0.96 -4.48 19.64
N ARG A 209 -1.97 -5.01 20.34
CA ARG A 209 -1.93 -5.33 21.78
C ARG A 209 -0.83 -6.33 22.17
N TYR A 210 -0.31 -7.10 21.22
CA TYR A 210 0.74 -8.09 21.45
C TYR A 210 2.15 -7.54 21.15
N GLY A 211 2.23 -6.28 20.68
CA GLY A 211 3.47 -5.64 20.29
C GLY A 211 3.91 -5.95 18.85
N ALA A 212 3.16 -6.77 18.11
CA ALA A 212 3.43 -7.04 16.71
C ALA A 212 3.15 -5.79 15.86
N VAL A 213 4.01 -5.52 14.87
CA VAL A 213 3.78 -4.43 13.92
C VAL A 213 2.76 -4.89 12.89
N VAL A 214 1.59 -4.29 12.93
CA VAL A 214 0.43 -4.61 12.07
C VAL A 214 0.24 -3.63 10.94
N ALA A 215 0.81 -2.42 11.05
CA ALA A 215 0.77 -1.41 9.99
C ALA A 215 1.99 -0.47 10.08
N ALA A 216 2.18 0.31 9.03
CA ALA A 216 3.11 1.42 8.98
C ALA A 216 2.34 2.72 8.71
N LEU A 217 2.53 3.72 9.57
CA LEU A 217 2.09 5.10 9.34
C LEU A 217 3.20 5.85 8.62
N SER A 218 2.91 6.46 7.48
CA SER A 218 3.93 7.13 6.67
C SER A 218 3.50 8.51 6.21
N VAL A 219 4.49 9.38 6.02
CA VAL A 219 4.38 10.67 5.33
C VAL A 219 5.13 10.57 4.02
N SER A 220 4.51 10.98 2.94
CA SER A 220 5.10 11.03 1.61
C SER A 220 4.88 12.39 0.96
N GLY A 221 5.87 12.86 0.23
CA GLY A 221 5.81 14.16 -0.43
C GLY A 221 6.94 14.37 -1.44
N PRO A 222 6.86 15.46 -2.23
CA PRO A 222 7.90 15.81 -3.20
C PRO A 222 9.27 15.98 -2.52
N ALA A 223 10.33 15.45 -3.13
CA ALA A 223 11.68 15.47 -2.59
C ALA A 223 12.21 16.88 -2.27
N TYR A 224 11.79 17.90 -3.07
CA TYR A 224 12.18 19.29 -2.85
C TYR A 224 11.53 19.92 -1.58
N ARG A 225 10.46 19.33 -1.04
CA ARG A 225 9.75 19.80 0.15
C ARG A 225 9.95 18.86 1.34
N LEU A 226 9.84 17.56 1.12
CA LEU A 226 10.13 16.53 2.11
C LEU A 226 11.62 16.14 2.04
N THR A 227 12.50 17.10 2.37
CA THR A 227 13.95 16.92 2.40
C THR A 227 14.38 16.01 3.56
N PRO A 228 15.64 15.51 3.60
CA PRO A 228 16.17 14.77 4.74
C PRO A 228 15.99 15.50 6.07
N GLU A 229 16.29 16.81 6.12
CA GLU A 229 16.15 17.65 7.31
C GLU A 229 14.69 17.76 7.73
N ARG A 230 13.78 17.95 6.75
CA ARG A 230 12.34 17.99 7.03
C ARG A 230 11.81 16.65 7.56
N MET A 231 12.32 15.51 7.07
CA MET A 231 11.99 14.20 7.62
C MET A 231 12.44 14.04 9.07
N ASP A 232 13.59 14.60 9.44
CA ASP A 232 14.07 14.57 10.81
C ASP A 232 13.19 15.43 11.73
N GLU A 233 12.76 16.59 11.26
CA GLU A 233 11.84 17.48 12.00
C GLU A 233 10.47 16.81 12.25
N ILE A 234 9.91 16.13 11.27
CA ILE A 234 8.58 15.50 11.38
C ILE A 234 8.62 14.13 12.05
N GLY A 235 9.79 13.50 12.12
CA GLY A 235 9.97 12.17 12.70
C GLY A 235 9.36 12.00 14.11
N PRO A 236 9.57 12.92 15.04
CA PRO A 236 8.94 12.88 16.37
C PRO A 236 7.41 12.88 16.32
N ALA A 237 6.79 13.76 15.52
CA ALA A 237 5.33 13.83 15.37
C ALA A 237 4.77 12.55 14.76
N LEU A 238 5.45 12.01 13.74
CA LEU A 238 5.06 10.75 13.11
C LEU A 238 5.12 9.56 14.09
N ARG A 239 6.21 9.45 14.89
CA ARG A 239 6.31 8.43 15.95
C ARG A 239 5.22 8.59 17.00
N ALA A 240 4.93 9.80 17.43
CA ALA A 240 3.87 10.08 18.39
C ALA A 240 2.49 9.64 17.85
N GLY A 241 2.20 9.94 16.58
CA GLY A 241 0.98 9.49 15.91
C GLY A 241 0.89 7.97 15.79
N ALA A 242 1.97 7.31 15.39
CA ALA A 242 2.01 5.85 15.31
C ALA A 242 1.83 5.20 16.70
N ALA A 243 2.43 5.78 17.75
CA ALA A 243 2.25 5.34 19.13
C ALA A 243 0.82 5.58 19.63
N GLU A 244 0.18 6.68 19.24
CA GLU A 244 -1.23 6.95 19.56
C GLU A 244 -2.15 5.89 18.94
N ILE A 245 -1.96 5.57 17.65
CA ILE A 245 -2.72 4.51 16.98
C ILE A 245 -2.46 3.17 17.69
N SER A 246 -1.21 2.86 18.01
CA SER A 246 -0.85 1.61 18.71
C SER A 246 -1.56 1.50 20.06
N ARG A 247 -1.63 2.58 20.85
CA ARG A 247 -2.41 2.60 22.11
C ARG A 247 -3.89 2.35 21.88
N ARG A 248 -4.48 2.93 20.85
CA ARG A 248 -5.88 2.69 20.46
C ARG A 248 -6.11 1.23 20.02
N MET A 249 -5.07 0.58 19.48
CA MET A 249 -5.02 -0.85 19.16
C MET A 249 -4.75 -1.74 20.38
N GLY A 250 -4.62 -1.15 21.57
CA GLY A 250 -4.42 -1.88 22.83
C GLY A 250 -2.95 -2.12 23.19
N PHE A 251 -1.98 -1.59 22.44
CA PHE A 251 -0.56 -1.68 22.79
C PHE A 251 -0.25 -0.87 24.06
N ARG A 252 0.38 -1.53 25.02
CA ARG A 252 0.88 -0.90 26.24
C ARG A 252 2.39 -1.10 26.31
N THR A 253 3.15 -0.02 26.44
CA THR A 253 4.57 -0.12 26.81
C THR A 253 4.66 -0.57 28.26
N GLU A 254 5.48 -1.57 28.57
CA GLU A 254 5.83 -1.94 29.93
C GLU A 254 6.46 -0.70 30.59
N GLY A 255 5.69 -0.03 31.43
CA GLY A 255 6.11 1.21 32.11
C GLY A 255 4.98 2.19 32.45
N SER A 256 3.76 1.97 31.95
CA SER A 256 2.59 2.77 32.35
C SER A 256 1.67 2.00 33.33
N VAL A 257 2.25 1.46 34.38
CA VAL A 257 1.49 1.00 35.55
C VAL A 257 1.66 2.07 36.61
N SER A 258 0.57 2.80 36.83
CA SER A 258 0.20 3.58 38.03
C SER A 258 1.05 4.80 38.40
N ALA A 259 0.48 5.94 38.23
CA ALA A 259 0.39 6.91 39.33
C ALA A 259 -1.08 7.27 39.49
#